data_06c3f5dde3fd5a253fad7b8b2e5b7faf
#
_entry.id   06c3f5dde3fd5a253fad7b8b2e5b7faf
#
_cell.length_a   1.000
_cell.length_b   1.000
_cell.length_c   1.000
_cell.angle_alpha   90.00
_cell.angle_beta   90.00
_cell.angle_gamma   90.00
#
_symmetry.space_group_name_H-M   'P 1'
#
loop_
_entity.id
_entity.type
_entity.pdbx_description
1 polymer ?
#
loop_
_entity_poly.entity_id
_entity_poly.type
_entity_poly.pdbx_seq_one_letter_code
_entity_poly.pdbx_strand_id
1 'polypeptide(L)'
;MLFRSAVAGGLPTVAECGGFLYLNRLLSDGEGRDWPMAGALPGRAANTGKLGRFGYVTLTAKKDGLLGRAGTRLPAHEFHYWDSDAPGSDFRADKPQSSRGWDCAFHTPTLYAGFPHFHFWAAPAAARNFVAAARRYVQEAAL
;
A
#
# COMPACT_ATOMS: atom_id res chain seq x y z
N MET A 1 -17.03 1.89 -8.24
CA MET A 1 -16.60 2.68 -9.40
C MET A 1 -15.91 3.99 -9.02
N LEU A 2 -16.41 4.79 -8.08
CA LEU A 2 -15.81 6.09 -7.69
C LEU A 2 -14.34 5.99 -7.27
N PHE A 3 -13.99 5.07 -6.36
CA PHE A 3 -12.61 4.91 -5.90
C PHE A 3 -11.63 4.53 -7.01
N ARG A 4 -12.00 3.56 -7.86
CA ARG A 4 -11.17 3.16 -9.00
C ARG A 4 -10.86 4.35 -9.91
N SER A 5 -11.90 5.11 -10.28
CA SER A 5 -11.74 6.28 -11.16
C SER A 5 -10.93 7.38 -10.49
N ALA A 6 -11.15 7.63 -9.20
CA ALA A 6 -10.40 8.63 -8.45
C ALA A 6 -8.91 8.28 -8.35
N VAL A 7 -8.58 7.02 -8.00
CA VAL A 7 -7.18 6.54 -7.95
C VAL A 7 -6.53 6.59 -9.33
N ALA A 8 -7.23 6.14 -10.37
CA ALA A 8 -6.74 6.22 -11.75
C ALA A 8 -6.57 7.66 -12.24
N GLY A 9 -7.40 8.58 -11.74
CA GLY A 9 -7.32 10.02 -12.00
C GLY A 9 -6.27 10.75 -11.16
N GLY A 10 -5.44 10.02 -10.41
CA GLY A 10 -4.31 10.59 -9.68
C GLY A 10 -4.64 11.14 -8.29
N LEU A 11 -5.82 10.83 -7.72
CA LEU A 11 -6.11 11.18 -6.33
C LEU A 11 -5.04 10.60 -5.40
N PRO A 12 -4.30 11.44 -4.64
CA PRO A 12 -3.32 10.95 -3.70
C PRO A 12 -3.94 10.00 -2.67
N THR A 13 -3.44 8.76 -2.65
CA THR A 13 -4.06 7.67 -1.91
C THR A 13 -3.04 6.91 -1.11
N VAL A 14 -3.32 6.69 0.18
CA VAL A 14 -2.61 5.75 1.05
C VAL A 14 -3.60 4.65 1.43
N ALA A 15 -3.28 3.41 1.09
CA ALA A 15 -4.12 2.25 1.33
C ALA A 15 -3.31 1.13 2.02
N GLU A 16 -3.50 0.99 3.32
CA GLU A 16 -2.82 0.00 4.15
C GLU A 16 -3.74 -1.18 4.45
N CYS A 17 -3.20 -2.41 4.43
CA CYS A 17 -3.86 -3.64 4.86
C CYS A 17 -5.30 -3.76 4.30
N GLY A 18 -6.34 -3.54 5.09
CA GLY A 18 -7.74 -3.57 4.63
C GLY A 18 -8.02 -2.59 3.49
N GLY A 19 -7.40 -1.41 3.49
CA GLY A 19 -7.48 -0.44 2.38
C GLY A 19 -6.83 -1.00 1.12
N PHE A 20 -5.69 -1.66 1.23
CA PHE A 20 -5.04 -2.36 0.11
C PHE A 20 -5.93 -3.49 -0.42
N LEU A 21 -6.52 -4.32 0.47
CA LEU A 21 -7.45 -5.37 0.08
C LEU A 21 -8.64 -4.81 -0.72
N TYR A 22 -9.20 -3.70 -0.26
CA TYR A 22 -10.31 -3.02 -0.93
C TYR A 22 -9.95 -2.50 -2.33
N LEU A 23 -8.70 -2.06 -2.55
CA LEU A 23 -8.26 -1.59 -3.86
C LEU A 23 -7.98 -2.72 -4.86
N ASN A 24 -7.82 -3.97 -4.42
CA ASN A 24 -7.68 -5.11 -5.32
C ASN A 24 -8.93 -5.32 -6.18
N ARG A 25 -8.82 -6.16 -7.19
CA ARG A 25 -9.93 -6.51 -8.08
C ARG A 25 -10.94 -7.42 -7.39
N LEU A 26 -10.47 -8.39 -6.61
CA LEU A 26 -11.29 -9.41 -5.94
C LEU A 26 -10.82 -9.61 -4.51
N LEU A 27 -11.76 -9.92 -3.63
CA LEU A 27 -11.53 -10.41 -2.28
C LEU A 27 -12.28 -11.73 -2.09
N SER A 28 -11.55 -12.80 -1.80
CA SER A 28 -12.14 -14.09 -1.47
C SER A 28 -12.51 -14.12 0.02
N ASP A 29 -13.75 -14.52 0.32
CA ASP A 29 -14.17 -14.74 1.70
C ASP A 29 -13.61 -16.05 2.28
N GLY A 30 -13.94 -16.34 3.55
CA GLY A 30 -13.52 -17.56 4.23
C GLY A 30 -14.12 -18.85 3.64
N GLU A 31 -15.14 -18.75 2.78
CA GLU A 31 -15.79 -19.86 2.08
C GLU A 31 -15.28 -20.03 0.65
N GLY A 32 -14.32 -19.20 0.24
CA GLY A 32 -13.72 -19.26 -1.10
C GLY A 32 -14.52 -18.53 -2.19
N ARG A 33 -15.57 -17.80 -1.84
CA ARG A 33 -16.33 -16.98 -2.81
C ARG A 33 -15.59 -15.67 -3.06
N ASP A 34 -15.53 -15.27 -4.31
CA ASP A 34 -14.89 -14.03 -4.73
C ASP A 34 -15.91 -12.87 -4.81
N TRP A 35 -15.55 -11.78 -4.18
CA TRP A 35 -16.33 -10.54 -4.17
C TRP A 35 -15.59 -9.44 -4.93
N PRO A 36 -16.25 -8.75 -5.86
CA PRO A 36 -15.67 -7.61 -6.55
C PRO A 36 -15.35 -6.48 -5.59
N MET A 37 -14.12 -5.97 -5.65
CA MET A 37 -13.66 -4.81 -4.89
C MET A 37 -13.54 -3.58 -5.80
N ALA A 38 -12.82 -2.54 -5.35
CA ALA A 38 -12.68 -1.32 -6.14
C ALA A 38 -11.99 -1.54 -7.50
N GLY A 39 -11.09 -2.52 -7.61
CA GLY A 39 -10.42 -2.88 -8.85
C GLY A 39 -9.46 -1.82 -9.37
N ALA A 40 -8.91 -0.99 -8.48
CA ALA A 40 -7.83 -0.06 -8.81
C ALA A 40 -6.49 -0.78 -8.98
N LEU A 41 -6.34 -1.93 -8.34
CA LEU A 41 -5.19 -2.83 -8.42
C LEU A 41 -5.62 -4.19 -9.00
N PRO A 42 -4.72 -4.92 -9.68
CA PRO A 42 -5.08 -6.12 -10.41
C PRO A 42 -5.34 -7.35 -9.53
N GLY A 43 -4.91 -7.32 -8.25
CA GLY A 43 -4.82 -8.49 -7.39
C GLY A 43 -6.16 -9.13 -7.02
N ARG A 44 -6.06 -10.40 -6.64
CA ARG A 44 -7.05 -11.16 -5.88
C ARG A 44 -6.47 -11.44 -4.51
N ALA A 45 -7.16 -11.03 -3.47
CA ALA A 45 -6.76 -11.32 -2.09
C ALA A 45 -7.64 -12.42 -1.49
N ALA A 46 -7.03 -13.31 -0.71
CA ALA A 46 -7.72 -14.41 -0.05
C ALA A 46 -7.22 -14.60 1.38
N ASN A 47 -8.10 -15.09 2.26
CA ASN A 47 -7.72 -15.53 3.60
C ASN A 47 -6.88 -16.79 3.50
N THR A 48 -5.69 -16.78 4.10
CA THR A 48 -4.77 -17.92 4.08
C THR A 48 -5.02 -18.92 5.21
N GLY A 49 -5.96 -18.64 6.12
CA GLY A 49 -6.24 -19.44 7.30
C GLY A 49 -5.16 -19.41 8.38
N LYS A 50 -4.07 -18.68 8.15
CA LYS A 50 -2.94 -18.55 9.08
C LYS A 50 -2.38 -17.13 9.05
N LEU A 51 -1.67 -16.76 10.12
CA LEU A 51 -0.96 -15.49 10.18
C LEU A 51 0.20 -15.52 9.17
N GLY A 52 0.09 -14.72 8.10
CA GLY A 52 1.07 -14.68 7.01
C GLY A 52 2.34 -13.96 7.42
N ARG A 53 2.19 -12.72 7.85
CA ARG A 53 3.30 -11.86 8.29
C ARG A 53 2.93 -11.12 9.56
N PHE A 54 3.91 -10.98 10.44
CA PHE A 54 3.70 -10.33 11.75
C PHE A 54 4.95 -9.59 12.20
N GLY A 55 4.74 -8.40 12.77
CA GLY A 55 5.72 -7.63 13.52
C GLY A 55 6.38 -6.52 12.70
N TYR A 56 7.36 -5.88 13.30
CA TYR A 56 8.03 -4.72 12.73
C TYR A 56 8.88 -5.07 11.51
N VAL A 57 8.91 -4.13 10.58
CA VAL A 57 9.73 -4.14 9.37
C VAL A 57 10.25 -2.74 9.09
N THR A 58 11.34 -2.63 8.35
CA THR A 58 11.75 -1.39 7.70
C THR A 58 11.42 -1.50 6.22
N LEU A 59 10.58 -0.62 5.72
CA LEU A 59 10.31 -0.47 4.30
C LEU A 59 11.36 0.43 3.66
N THR A 60 11.97 -0.01 2.58
CA THR A 60 12.86 0.81 1.76
C THR A 60 12.24 0.98 0.37
N ALA A 61 11.95 2.21 -0.03
CA ALA A 61 11.41 2.50 -1.35
C ALA A 61 12.42 2.15 -2.46
N LYS A 62 11.99 1.39 -3.46
CA LYS A 62 12.84 1.01 -4.60
C LYS A 62 12.76 2.02 -5.74
N LYS A 63 11.77 2.88 -5.74
CA LYS A 63 11.57 3.97 -6.71
C LYS A 63 10.95 5.20 -6.06
N ASP A 64 10.96 6.32 -6.78
CA ASP A 64 10.28 7.55 -6.37
C ASP A 64 8.75 7.36 -6.37
N GLY A 65 8.07 8.03 -5.43
CA GLY A 65 6.61 8.01 -5.35
C GLY A 65 6.06 8.90 -4.26
N LEU A 66 4.80 8.67 -3.91
CA LEU A 66 4.00 9.49 -3.02
C LEU A 66 4.66 9.76 -1.66
N LEU A 67 5.28 8.75 -1.07
CA LEU A 67 5.83 8.83 0.28
C LEU A 67 7.28 9.32 0.33
N GLY A 68 7.98 9.33 -0.82
CA GLY A 68 9.36 9.77 -0.91
C GLY A 68 10.09 9.22 -2.12
N ARG A 69 11.39 9.51 -2.19
CA ARG A 69 12.27 9.05 -3.27
C ARG A 69 12.75 7.62 -3.02
N ALA A 70 13.33 7.01 -4.04
CA ALA A 70 14.08 5.77 -3.91
C ALA A 70 15.10 5.87 -2.75
N GLY A 71 15.20 4.81 -1.95
CA GLY A 71 16.01 4.78 -0.73
C GLY A 71 15.31 5.35 0.52
N THR A 72 14.14 5.98 0.41
CA THR A 72 13.37 6.41 1.60
C THR A 72 13.04 5.20 2.47
N ARG A 73 13.32 5.31 3.77
CA ARG A 73 13.09 4.26 4.77
C ARG A 73 11.94 4.65 5.69
N LEU A 74 10.99 3.73 5.87
CA LEU A 74 9.80 3.90 6.70
C LEU A 74 9.72 2.76 7.72
N PRO A 75 9.75 3.04 9.04
CA PRO A 75 9.38 2.04 10.03
C PRO A 75 7.92 1.66 9.85
N ALA A 76 7.63 0.36 9.82
CA ALA A 76 6.29 -0.16 9.61
C ALA A 76 6.04 -1.43 10.42
N HIS A 77 4.79 -1.85 10.45
CA HIS A 77 4.36 -3.08 11.09
C HIS A 77 3.43 -3.85 10.16
N GLU A 78 3.54 -5.17 10.11
CA GLU A 78 2.60 -6.04 9.41
C GLU A 78 1.86 -6.94 10.39
N PHE A 79 0.56 -7.15 10.11
CA PHE A 79 -0.28 -8.13 10.79
C PHE A 79 -1.47 -8.48 9.89
N HIS A 80 -1.39 -9.60 9.17
CA HIS A 80 -2.48 -10.00 8.27
C HIS A 80 -2.59 -11.51 8.09
N TYR A 81 -3.85 -11.95 7.91
CA TYR A 81 -4.25 -13.32 7.59
C TYR A 81 -4.62 -13.48 6.11
N TRP A 82 -4.79 -12.37 5.40
CA TRP A 82 -4.99 -12.37 3.95
C TRP A 82 -3.68 -12.21 3.23
N ASP A 83 -3.61 -12.76 2.02
CA ASP A 83 -2.51 -12.48 1.09
C ASP A 83 -3.10 -12.12 -0.27
N SER A 84 -2.30 -11.50 -1.13
CA SER A 84 -2.67 -11.10 -2.48
C SER A 84 -1.72 -11.73 -3.49
N ASP A 85 -2.25 -12.17 -4.62
CA ASP A 85 -1.46 -12.65 -5.76
C ASP A 85 -0.71 -11.52 -6.48
N ALA A 86 -1.03 -10.26 -6.15
CA ALA A 86 -0.33 -9.05 -6.62
C ALA A 86 0.01 -8.13 -5.44
N PRO A 87 0.97 -8.48 -4.56
CA PRO A 87 1.32 -7.71 -3.37
C PRO A 87 2.11 -6.42 -3.67
N GLY A 88 2.47 -6.17 -4.93
CA GLY A 88 3.39 -5.12 -5.33
C GLY A 88 4.86 -5.47 -5.09
N SER A 89 5.76 -4.62 -5.58
CA SER A 89 7.20 -4.83 -5.50
C SER A 89 8.02 -3.54 -5.41
N ASP A 90 7.37 -2.43 -5.10
CA ASP A 90 7.99 -1.10 -5.14
C ASP A 90 8.70 -0.73 -3.84
N PHE A 91 8.52 -1.54 -2.79
CA PHE A 91 9.27 -1.49 -1.54
C PHE A 91 9.96 -2.82 -1.25
N ARG A 92 11.10 -2.72 -0.55
CA ARG A 92 11.71 -3.83 0.15
C ARG A 92 11.36 -3.72 1.63
N ALA A 93 10.75 -4.76 2.19
CA ALA A 93 10.50 -4.90 3.62
C ALA A 93 11.58 -5.80 4.22
N ASP A 94 12.32 -5.30 5.22
CA ASP A 94 13.34 -6.05 5.91
C ASP A 94 13.04 -6.16 7.41
N LYS A 95 13.20 -7.36 7.98
CA LYS A 95 13.08 -7.58 9.42
C LYS A 95 14.26 -6.96 10.18
N PRO A 96 14.02 -6.19 11.27
CA PRO A 96 15.10 -5.50 11.98
C PRO A 96 16.13 -6.44 12.61
N GLN A 97 15.76 -7.66 12.97
CA GLN A 97 16.57 -8.60 13.76
C GLN A 97 16.84 -9.92 13.02
N SER A 98 16.71 -9.97 11.71
CA SER A 98 17.00 -11.16 10.91
C SER A 98 17.31 -10.79 9.47
N SER A 99 17.86 -11.74 8.70
CA SER A 99 18.08 -11.58 7.26
C SER A 99 16.81 -11.73 6.40
N ARG A 100 15.65 -11.91 7.04
CA ARG A 100 14.37 -12.07 6.32
C ARG A 100 13.91 -10.74 5.74
N GLY A 101 13.53 -10.76 4.47
CA GLY A 101 12.92 -9.63 3.80
C GLY A 101 12.19 -10.08 2.55
N TRP A 102 11.33 -9.20 2.03
CA TRP A 102 10.51 -9.45 0.85
C TRP A 102 10.19 -8.15 0.12
N ASP A 103 9.86 -8.26 -1.15
CA ASP A 103 9.32 -7.15 -1.92
C ASP A 103 7.82 -7.04 -1.67
N CYS A 104 7.30 -5.81 -1.63
CA CYS A 104 5.89 -5.52 -1.34
C CYS A 104 5.49 -4.13 -1.80
N ALA A 105 4.18 -3.87 -1.71
CA ALA A 105 3.50 -2.60 -1.93
C ALA A 105 3.69 -2.00 -3.33
N PHE A 106 2.69 -1.21 -3.71
CA PHE A 106 2.73 -0.33 -4.87
C PHE A 106 3.11 1.08 -4.41
N HIS A 107 3.97 1.75 -5.18
CA HIS A 107 4.43 3.10 -4.90
C HIS A 107 4.53 3.91 -6.19
N THR A 108 3.54 4.75 -6.44
CA THR A 108 3.50 5.66 -7.58
C THR A 108 3.52 7.12 -7.09
N PRO A 109 3.62 8.13 -7.95
CA PRO A 109 3.55 9.53 -7.53
C PRO A 109 2.30 9.89 -6.73
N THR A 110 1.21 9.11 -6.86
CA THR A 110 -0.08 9.39 -6.21
C THR A 110 -0.62 8.25 -5.36
N LEU A 111 0.05 7.09 -5.31
CA LEU A 111 -0.45 5.92 -4.60
C LEU A 111 0.65 5.27 -3.74
N TYR A 112 0.33 4.98 -2.48
CA TYR A 112 0.90 3.89 -1.72
C TYR A 112 -0.20 2.87 -1.42
N ALA A 113 0.05 1.59 -1.70
CA ALA A 113 -0.89 0.51 -1.36
C ALA A 113 -0.14 -0.79 -1.04
N GLY A 114 -0.39 -1.37 0.14
CA GLY A 114 0.26 -2.60 0.58
C GLY A 114 -0.21 -3.08 1.94
N PHE A 115 0.30 -4.22 2.39
CA PHE A 115 -0.01 -4.73 3.73
C PHE A 115 0.66 -3.96 4.87
N PRO A 116 1.92 -3.47 4.74
CA PRO A 116 2.59 -2.81 5.84
C PRO A 116 1.88 -1.52 6.26
N HIS A 117 1.74 -1.33 7.58
CA HIS A 117 1.28 -0.10 8.21
C HIS A 117 2.49 0.72 8.65
N PHE A 118 2.58 1.97 8.23
CA PHE A 118 3.56 2.91 8.73
C PHE A 118 2.91 4.03 9.54
N HIS A 119 3.68 4.66 10.41
CA HIS A 119 3.17 5.70 11.28
C HIS A 119 3.76 7.06 10.89
N PHE A 120 2.93 8.02 10.56
CA PHE A 120 3.38 9.33 10.05
C PHE A 120 4.28 10.09 11.04
N TRP A 121 4.12 9.91 12.35
CA TRP A 121 5.04 10.49 13.33
C TRP A 121 6.46 9.91 13.25
N ALA A 122 6.58 8.65 12.91
CA ALA A 122 7.87 8.02 12.65
C ALA A 122 8.44 8.37 11.26
N ALA A 123 7.61 8.93 10.38
CA ALA A 123 7.95 9.29 9.01
C ALA A 123 7.35 10.65 8.59
N PRO A 124 7.66 11.77 9.28
CA PRO A 124 7.01 13.06 9.03
C PRO A 124 7.27 13.61 7.62
N ALA A 125 8.35 13.22 6.95
CA ALA A 125 8.58 13.56 5.56
C ALA A 125 7.54 12.91 4.62
N ALA A 126 7.15 11.67 4.87
CA ALA A 126 6.11 10.98 4.10
C ALA A 126 4.75 11.68 4.25
N ALA A 127 4.41 12.13 5.48
CA ALA A 127 3.21 12.93 5.72
C ALA A 127 3.22 14.23 4.93
N ARG A 128 4.34 14.97 4.94
CA ARG A 128 4.47 16.22 4.16
C ARG A 128 4.35 15.97 2.66
N ASN A 129 4.94 14.90 2.15
CA ASN A 129 4.85 14.54 0.73
C ASN A 129 3.40 14.22 0.33
N PHE A 130 2.69 13.46 1.16
CA PHE A 130 1.27 13.16 0.93
C PHE A 130 0.42 14.45 0.91
N VAL A 131 0.57 15.33 1.89
CA VAL A 131 -0.17 16.61 1.94
C VAL A 131 0.19 17.50 0.74
N ALA A 132 1.46 17.54 0.33
CA ALA A 132 1.88 18.30 -0.84
C ALA A 132 1.26 17.75 -2.13
N ALA A 133 1.17 16.43 -2.27
CA ALA A 133 0.49 15.80 -3.40
C ALA A 133 -1.01 16.13 -3.42
N ALA A 134 -1.68 16.06 -2.24
CA ALA A 134 -3.09 16.42 -2.13
C ALA A 134 -3.35 17.89 -2.54
N ARG A 135 -2.49 18.82 -2.13
CA ARG A 135 -2.60 20.22 -2.53
C ARG A 135 -2.46 20.41 -4.04
N ARG A 136 -1.48 19.76 -4.67
CA ARG A 136 -1.32 19.82 -6.14
C ARG A 136 -2.56 19.28 -6.85
N TYR A 137 -3.07 18.13 -6.43
CA TYR A 137 -4.25 17.52 -7.02
C TYR A 137 -5.47 18.48 -7.01
N VAL A 138 -5.71 19.16 -5.88
CA VAL A 138 -6.81 20.14 -5.78
C VAL A 138 -6.59 21.35 -6.69
N GLN A 139 -5.35 21.84 -6.79
CA GLN A 139 -5.02 22.98 -7.65
C GLN A 139 -5.18 22.64 -9.15
N GLU A 140 -4.78 21.45 -9.55
CA GLU A 140 -4.92 20.96 -10.94
C GLU A 140 -6.39 20.69 -11.31
N ALA A 141 -7.22 20.25 -10.35
CA ALA A 141 -8.66 20.03 -10.57
C ALA A 141 -9.48 21.33 -10.64
N ALA A 142 -8.90 22.47 -10.24
CA ALA A 142 -9.55 23.79 -10.25
C ALA A 142 -9.26 24.60 -11.54
N LEU A 143 -8.47 24.06 -12.46
CA LEU A 143 -8.14 24.65 -13.77
C LEU A 143 -8.97 24.02 -14.87
#